data_4bd3d99b17fea9cc0849ee914f822286
#
_entry.id   4bd3d99b17fea9cc0849ee914f822286
#
_cell.length_a   1.000
_cell.length_b   1.000
_cell.length_c   1.000
_cell.angle_alpha   90.00
_cell.angle_beta   90.00
_cell.angle_gamma   90.00
#
_symmetry.space_group_name_H-M   'P 1'
#
loop_
_entity.id
_entity.type
_entity.pdbx_description
1 polymer ?
#
loop_
_entity_poly.entity_id
_entity_poly.type
_entity_poly.pdbx_seq_one_letter_code
_entity_poly.pdbx_strand_id
1 'polypeptide(L)'
;MSSEILDYLQPYNALSIEAKNSSLPIQAQDSPYSLLIIPDDNIAEIMEDTLDEYDSLTDYVDQQLAQVEQMNVLDTFRTLVSHQLLYTDISDQSEQVQSMDWASLYHTYSSLWEMHLIDESLIPSKVTFLLPDLQAKSEHTEEWIQLPLPAGKEYTAPLMVPMGGFNECPAPLLQASLFQYWQTKYEAIPIVVDESMWILQAHSRPQTDQEALQLAQEHFIFCSYVLESFDSIGEYASYLQQQEFWYFWWD
;
A
#
# COMPACT_ATOMS: atom_id res chain seq x y z
N MET A 1 -0.89 -23.12 5.73
CA MET A 1 -1.40 -21.76 5.42
C MET A 1 -1.46 -20.87 6.67
N SER A 2 -2.60 -20.67 7.36
CA SER A 2 -2.65 -19.76 8.54
C SER A 2 -1.62 -20.10 9.61
N SER A 3 -1.38 -21.39 9.92
CA SER A 3 -0.37 -21.82 10.90
C SER A 3 1.05 -21.48 10.49
N GLU A 4 1.37 -21.54 9.23
CA GLU A 4 2.69 -21.30 8.68
C GLU A 4 3.04 -19.80 8.73
N ILE A 5 2.13 -18.94 8.26
CA ILE A 5 2.26 -17.47 8.41
C ILE A 5 2.34 -17.09 9.89
N LEU A 6 1.54 -17.73 10.75
CA LEU A 6 1.54 -17.48 12.18
C LEU A 6 2.89 -17.84 12.84
N ASP A 7 3.53 -18.92 12.39
CA ASP A 7 4.85 -19.33 12.89
C ASP A 7 5.92 -18.27 12.57
N TYR A 8 5.91 -17.70 11.37
CA TYR A 8 6.80 -16.57 11.00
C TYR A 8 6.53 -15.32 11.84
N LEU A 9 5.26 -15.03 12.15
CA LEU A 9 4.83 -13.84 12.88
C LEU A 9 4.82 -14.01 14.41
N GLN A 10 5.21 -15.18 14.93
CA GLN A 10 5.25 -15.44 16.36
C GLN A 10 6.08 -14.41 17.16
N PRO A 11 7.24 -13.92 16.67
CA PRO A 11 8.02 -12.90 17.38
C PRO A 11 7.27 -11.58 17.62
N TYR A 12 6.24 -11.30 16.81
CA TYR A 12 5.41 -10.10 16.88
C TYR A 12 4.08 -10.29 17.60
N ASN A 13 3.87 -11.46 18.26
CA ASN A 13 2.67 -11.80 19.01
C ASN A 13 1.40 -11.80 18.14
N ALA A 14 1.48 -12.25 16.91
CA ALA A 14 0.33 -12.46 16.04
C ALA A 14 -0.62 -13.53 16.62
N LEU A 15 -1.91 -13.37 16.39
CA LEU A 15 -2.95 -14.24 16.92
C LEU A 15 -3.88 -14.70 15.80
N SER A 16 -4.26 -15.99 15.80
CA SER A 16 -5.37 -16.49 14.96
C SER A 16 -6.71 -16.01 15.51
N ILE A 17 -7.60 -15.56 14.64
CA ILE A 17 -8.96 -15.13 14.94
C ILE A 17 -9.96 -15.76 13.96
N GLU A 18 -11.21 -15.94 14.38
CA GLU A 18 -12.26 -16.47 13.51
C GLU A 18 -12.65 -15.46 12.43
N ALA A 19 -12.53 -15.82 11.16
CA ALA A 19 -12.87 -14.98 10.01
C ALA A 19 -14.33 -14.52 10.01
N LYS A 20 -15.27 -15.41 10.35
CA LYS A 20 -16.73 -15.13 10.34
C LYS A 20 -17.18 -14.00 11.26
N ASN A 21 -16.39 -13.67 12.28
CA ASN A 21 -16.69 -12.63 13.25
C ASN A 21 -15.89 -11.35 12.96
N SER A 22 -15.08 -11.33 11.92
CA SER A 22 -14.19 -10.23 11.63
C SER A 22 -14.85 -9.27 10.64
N SER A 23 -15.00 -8.04 11.08
CA SER A 23 -15.35 -6.88 10.25
C SER A 23 -14.08 -6.10 9.95
N LEU A 24 -14.18 -5.15 9.01
CA LEU A 24 -13.11 -4.17 8.79
C LEU A 24 -12.65 -3.60 10.15
N PRO A 25 -11.36 -3.72 10.51
CA PRO A 25 -10.87 -3.27 11.81
C PRO A 25 -10.72 -1.76 11.84
N ILE A 26 -11.85 -1.04 11.91
CA ILE A 26 -11.85 0.41 12.10
C ILE A 26 -11.19 0.70 13.45
N GLN A 27 -10.08 1.41 13.42
CA GLN A 27 -9.27 1.67 14.60
C GLN A 27 -9.46 3.12 15.08
N ALA A 28 -9.61 3.31 16.37
CA ALA A 28 -9.64 4.65 16.95
C ALA A 28 -8.21 5.24 17.00
N GLN A 29 -8.08 6.54 16.80
CA GLN A 29 -6.79 7.24 16.65
C GLN A 29 -5.79 7.02 17.81
N ASP A 30 -6.25 6.72 19.00
CA ASP A 30 -5.41 6.52 20.20
C ASP A 30 -5.29 5.04 20.61
N SER A 31 -5.74 4.10 19.79
CA SER A 31 -5.71 2.67 20.11
C SER A 31 -4.37 2.05 19.74
N PRO A 32 -3.91 1.00 20.40
CA PRO A 32 -2.86 0.16 19.85
C PRO A 32 -3.37 -0.46 18.54
N TYR A 33 -2.68 -0.16 17.44
CA TYR A 33 -3.07 -0.59 16.11
C TYR A 33 -2.73 -2.06 15.86
N SER A 34 -3.54 -2.71 15.04
CA SER A 34 -3.28 -4.07 14.57
C SER A 34 -3.65 -4.22 13.10
N LEU A 35 -2.85 -5.00 12.39
CA LEU A 35 -3.09 -5.40 11.02
C LEU A 35 -3.94 -6.68 11.00
N LEU A 36 -4.95 -6.73 10.16
CA LEU A 36 -5.68 -7.94 9.81
C LEU A 36 -5.05 -8.56 8.57
N ILE A 37 -4.54 -9.77 8.68
CA ILE A 37 -4.00 -10.54 7.57
C ILE A 37 -5.03 -11.59 7.17
N ILE A 38 -5.40 -11.59 5.89
CA ILE A 38 -6.20 -12.65 5.28
C ILE A 38 -5.22 -13.64 4.68
N PRO A 39 -5.01 -14.81 5.32
CA PRO A 39 -3.96 -15.73 4.92
C PRO A 39 -4.29 -16.40 3.59
N ASP A 40 -3.27 -16.51 2.74
CA ASP A 40 -3.29 -17.18 1.47
C ASP A 40 -2.00 -17.98 1.27
N ASP A 41 -1.99 -18.96 0.37
CA ASP A 41 -0.81 -19.77 0.05
C ASP A 41 0.32 -18.88 -0.55
N ASN A 42 -0.06 -17.88 -1.36
CA ASN A 42 0.93 -16.98 -1.98
C ASN A 42 1.64 -16.11 -0.94
N ILE A 43 0.94 -15.62 0.09
CA ILE A 43 1.61 -14.90 1.21
C ILE A 43 2.64 -15.79 1.89
N ALA A 44 2.28 -17.05 2.18
CA ALA A 44 3.20 -17.98 2.82
C ALA A 44 4.44 -18.24 1.96
N GLU A 45 4.27 -18.45 0.66
CA GLU A 45 5.34 -18.66 -0.32
C GLU A 45 6.24 -17.43 -0.44
N ILE A 46 5.67 -16.23 -0.55
CA ILE A 46 6.44 -14.97 -0.61
C ILE A 46 7.23 -14.75 0.68
N MET A 47 6.65 -15.08 1.84
CA MET A 47 7.37 -15.00 3.12
C MET A 47 8.52 -16.00 3.18
N GLU A 48 8.32 -17.24 2.74
CA GLU A 48 9.36 -18.27 2.67
C GLU A 48 10.51 -17.81 1.77
N ASP A 49 10.20 -17.42 0.52
CA ASP A 49 11.19 -16.94 -0.44
C ASP A 49 11.97 -15.72 0.08
N THR A 50 11.28 -14.77 0.73
CA THR A 50 11.92 -13.58 1.30
C THR A 50 12.88 -13.94 2.41
N LEU A 51 12.56 -14.97 3.20
CA LEU A 51 13.35 -15.37 4.36
C LEU A 51 14.47 -16.37 4.04
N ASP A 52 14.55 -16.88 2.81
CA ASP A 52 15.66 -17.76 2.39
C ASP A 52 17.04 -17.10 2.51
N GLU A 53 17.10 -15.77 2.42
CA GLU A 53 18.34 -14.99 2.51
C GLU A 53 18.62 -14.42 3.91
N TYR A 54 17.73 -14.65 4.89
CA TYR A 54 17.80 -14.06 6.24
C TYR A 54 17.68 -15.12 7.32
N ASP A 55 18.35 -14.90 8.46
CA ASP A 55 18.29 -15.84 9.60
C ASP A 55 16.88 -15.90 10.24
N SER A 56 16.09 -14.84 10.11
CA SER A 56 14.73 -14.74 10.64
C SER A 56 13.96 -13.55 10.06
N LEU A 57 12.64 -13.54 10.22
CA LEU A 57 11.81 -12.38 9.89
C LEU A 57 12.25 -11.12 10.65
N THR A 58 12.64 -11.25 11.90
CA THR A 58 13.12 -10.10 12.69
C THR A 58 14.40 -9.51 12.10
N ASP A 59 15.34 -10.36 11.69
CA ASP A 59 16.58 -9.91 11.04
C ASP A 59 16.28 -9.19 9.71
N TYR A 60 15.40 -9.75 8.88
CA TYR A 60 14.93 -9.12 7.67
C TYR A 60 14.31 -7.74 7.95
N VAL A 61 13.33 -7.68 8.88
CA VAL A 61 12.62 -6.43 9.21
C VAL A 61 13.60 -5.37 9.72
N ASP A 62 14.55 -5.71 10.59
CA ASP A 62 15.53 -4.77 11.13
C ASP A 62 16.46 -4.22 10.04
N GLN A 63 16.91 -5.07 9.11
CA GLN A 63 17.76 -4.65 8.00
C GLN A 63 17.00 -3.75 7.01
N GLN A 64 15.77 -4.10 6.66
CA GLN A 64 14.94 -3.31 5.75
C GLN A 64 14.53 -1.97 6.39
N LEU A 65 14.17 -1.97 7.67
CA LEU A 65 13.82 -0.76 8.40
C LEU A 65 14.97 0.26 8.42
N ALA A 66 16.21 -0.21 8.61
CA ALA A 66 17.38 0.66 8.54
C ALA A 66 17.57 1.32 7.16
N GLN A 67 17.09 0.68 6.09
CA GLN A 67 17.08 1.27 4.75
C GLN A 67 15.92 2.27 4.60
N VAL A 68 14.70 1.91 5.03
CA VAL A 68 13.52 2.80 4.99
C VAL A 68 13.81 4.15 5.67
N GLU A 69 14.46 4.12 6.85
CA GLU A 69 14.79 5.34 7.61
C GLU A 69 15.78 6.27 6.88
N GLN A 70 16.45 5.80 5.84
CA GLN A 70 17.38 6.58 5.01
C GLN A 70 16.78 6.98 3.65
N MET A 71 15.64 6.43 3.28
CA MET A 71 15.02 6.68 1.98
C MET A 71 14.40 8.08 1.92
N ASN A 72 14.51 8.69 0.74
CA ASN A 72 13.79 9.91 0.40
C ASN A 72 12.54 9.55 -0.39
N VAL A 73 11.40 10.11 -0.02
CA VAL A 73 10.11 9.80 -0.66
C VAL A 73 10.09 10.07 -2.17
N LEU A 74 10.74 11.14 -2.63
CA LEU A 74 10.81 11.43 -4.07
C LEU A 74 11.65 10.39 -4.79
N ASP A 75 12.72 9.90 -4.17
CA ASP A 75 13.54 8.83 -4.76
C ASP A 75 12.79 7.50 -4.79
N THR A 76 11.91 7.24 -3.82
CA THR A 76 10.99 6.09 -3.86
C THR A 76 10.05 6.18 -5.07
N PHE A 77 9.40 7.33 -5.30
CA PHE A 77 8.55 7.51 -6.48
C PHE A 77 9.35 7.43 -7.80
N ARG A 78 10.56 7.97 -7.85
CA ARG A 78 11.44 7.83 -9.01
C ARG A 78 11.74 6.36 -9.30
N THR A 79 11.99 5.56 -8.28
CA THR A 79 12.22 4.12 -8.43
C THR A 79 10.99 3.42 -9.00
N LEU A 80 9.78 3.72 -8.48
CA LEU A 80 8.54 3.15 -8.99
C LEU A 80 8.31 3.50 -10.47
N VAL A 81 8.42 4.79 -10.82
CA VAL A 81 8.25 5.23 -12.21
C VAL A 81 9.32 4.62 -13.12
N SER A 82 10.59 4.63 -12.69
CA SER A 82 11.68 4.00 -13.45
C SER A 82 11.40 2.53 -13.76
N HIS A 83 10.92 1.78 -12.76
CA HIS A 83 10.59 0.38 -12.93
C HIS A 83 9.43 0.16 -13.93
N GLN A 84 8.38 0.96 -13.85
CA GLN A 84 7.26 0.86 -14.78
C GLN A 84 7.65 1.23 -16.21
N LEU A 85 8.51 2.24 -16.38
CA LEU A 85 9.00 2.62 -17.73
C LEU A 85 9.77 1.51 -18.43
N LEU A 86 10.42 0.59 -17.72
CA LEU A 86 11.16 -0.52 -18.33
C LEU A 86 10.31 -1.41 -19.24
N TYR A 87 9.00 -1.44 -19.01
CA TYR A 87 8.03 -2.25 -19.75
C TYR A 87 7.25 -1.45 -20.81
N THR A 88 7.71 -0.24 -21.15
CA THR A 88 7.04 0.67 -22.09
C THR A 88 7.93 1.02 -23.27
N ASP A 89 7.33 1.65 -24.30
CA ASP A 89 8.05 2.14 -25.49
C ASP A 89 9.04 3.29 -25.20
N ILE A 90 8.97 3.89 -23.98
CA ILE A 90 9.86 4.96 -23.54
C ILE A 90 10.84 4.50 -22.44
N SER A 91 11.20 3.23 -22.44
CA SER A 91 12.13 2.61 -21.48
C SER A 91 13.52 3.28 -21.43
N ASP A 92 13.95 3.94 -22.51
CA ASP A 92 15.18 4.75 -22.57
C ASP A 92 15.16 5.96 -21.63
N GLN A 93 13.99 6.38 -21.13
CA GLN A 93 13.85 7.46 -20.17
C GLN A 93 13.99 7.01 -18.72
N SER A 94 14.02 5.71 -18.45
CA SER A 94 14.06 5.16 -17.09
C SER A 94 15.25 5.66 -16.24
N GLU A 95 16.42 5.87 -16.87
CA GLU A 95 17.58 6.45 -16.18
C GLU A 95 17.44 7.95 -15.91
N GLN A 96 16.74 8.69 -16.78
CA GLN A 96 16.54 10.13 -16.65
C GLN A 96 15.62 10.49 -15.50
N VAL A 97 14.69 9.59 -15.16
CA VAL A 97 13.74 9.73 -14.05
C VAL A 97 14.43 10.01 -12.72
N GLN A 98 15.64 9.47 -12.50
CA GLN A 98 16.40 9.64 -11.26
C GLN A 98 16.77 11.11 -10.94
N SER A 99 16.70 12.01 -11.91
CA SER A 99 17.01 13.44 -11.75
C SER A 99 15.78 14.36 -11.81
N MET A 100 14.58 13.82 -12.05
CA MET A 100 13.36 14.60 -12.22
C MET A 100 12.86 15.16 -10.89
N ASP A 101 12.33 16.37 -10.90
CA ASP A 101 11.46 16.86 -9.83
C ASP A 101 10.07 16.19 -9.91
N TRP A 102 9.22 16.44 -8.91
CA TRP A 102 7.90 15.83 -8.85
C TRP A 102 7.05 16.11 -10.10
N ALA A 103 7.00 17.35 -10.54
CA ALA A 103 6.17 17.74 -11.68
C ALA A 103 6.60 17.03 -12.98
N SER A 104 7.91 16.97 -13.22
CA SER A 104 8.47 16.25 -14.38
C SER A 104 8.25 14.76 -14.26
N LEU A 105 8.42 14.19 -13.07
CA LEU A 105 8.19 12.78 -12.78
C LEU A 105 6.76 12.37 -13.06
N TYR A 106 5.80 13.09 -12.47
CA TYR A 106 4.39 12.81 -12.68
C TYR A 106 3.96 13.03 -14.13
N HIS A 107 4.47 14.07 -14.80
CA HIS A 107 4.19 14.29 -16.23
C HIS A 107 4.67 13.12 -17.09
N THR A 108 5.88 12.60 -16.82
CA THR A 108 6.42 11.44 -17.54
C THR A 108 5.55 10.21 -17.30
N TYR A 109 5.20 9.92 -16.05
CA TYR A 109 4.34 8.81 -15.70
C TYR A 109 2.94 8.94 -16.32
N SER A 110 2.30 10.10 -16.16
CA SER A 110 0.95 10.34 -16.67
C SER A 110 0.86 10.25 -18.20
N SER A 111 1.96 10.50 -18.92
CA SER A 111 2.01 10.37 -20.39
C SER A 111 1.77 8.95 -20.90
N LEU A 112 1.88 7.94 -20.04
CA LEU A 112 1.58 6.54 -20.37
C LEU A 112 0.09 6.22 -20.41
N TRP A 113 -0.75 7.14 -19.93
CA TRP A 113 -2.17 6.88 -19.65
C TRP A 113 -3.07 7.73 -20.54
N GLU A 114 -4.31 7.28 -20.67
CA GLU A 114 -5.31 8.00 -21.44
C GLU A 114 -5.66 9.36 -20.83
N MET A 115 -5.81 10.39 -21.66
CA MET A 115 -6.01 11.77 -21.21
C MET A 115 -7.20 11.97 -20.26
N HIS A 116 -8.26 11.17 -20.38
CA HIS A 116 -9.41 11.29 -19.49
C HIS A 116 -9.10 10.81 -18.07
N LEU A 117 -8.26 9.79 -17.91
CA LEU A 117 -7.85 9.27 -16.60
C LEU A 117 -6.98 10.27 -15.84
N ILE A 118 -6.16 11.04 -16.55
CA ILE A 118 -5.25 12.03 -15.97
C ILE A 118 -5.85 13.45 -15.90
N ASP A 119 -7.14 13.62 -16.13
CA ASP A 119 -7.81 14.90 -15.94
C ASP A 119 -7.83 15.27 -14.45
N GLU A 120 -7.13 16.36 -14.12
CA GLU A 120 -6.96 16.88 -12.76
C GLU A 120 -8.12 17.77 -12.31
N SER A 121 -9.14 17.95 -13.13
CA SER A 121 -10.33 18.72 -12.75
C SER A 121 -11.08 18.02 -11.61
N LEU A 122 -11.15 18.66 -10.45
CA LEU A 122 -11.88 18.10 -9.32
C LEU A 122 -13.38 18.09 -9.63
N ILE A 123 -13.93 16.90 -9.66
CA ILE A 123 -15.37 16.67 -9.78
C ILE A 123 -15.84 15.84 -8.58
N PRO A 124 -17.08 16.04 -8.09
CA PRO A 124 -17.60 15.24 -7.00
C PRO A 124 -17.56 13.75 -7.33
N SER A 125 -16.98 12.95 -6.44
CA SER A 125 -16.93 11.51 -6.65
C SER A 125 -18.34 10.89 -6.60
N LYS A 126 -18.61 10.01 -7.55
CA LYS A 126 -19.78 9.13 -7.56
C LYS A 126 -19.60 7.94 -6.61
N VAL A 127 -18.35 7.61 -6.31
CA VAL A 127 -17.97 6.52 -5.39
C VAL A 127 -18.07 7.07 -3.96
N THR A 128 -18.96 6.50 -3.18
CA THR A 128 -19.14 6.89 -1.77
C THR A 128 -18.31 6.08 -0.81
N PHE A 129 -17.94 4.86 -1.20
CA PHE A 129 -17.14 3.94 -0.39
C PHE A 129 -16.57 2.85 -1.28
N LEU A 130 -15.26 2.69 -1.26
CA LEU A 130 -14.55 1.69 -2.06
C LEU A 130 -13.76 0.78 -1.14
N LEU A 131 -14.32 -0.39 -0.84
CA LEU A 131 -13.63 -1.45 -0.13
C LEU A 131 -14.09 -2.82 -0.65
N PRO A 132 -13.22 -3.84 -0.61
CA PRO A 132 -13.61 -5.19 -0.97
C PRO A 132 -14.62 -5.76 0.02
N ASP A 133 -15.41 -6.73 -0.44
CA ASP A 133 -16.28 -7.51 0.44
C ASP A 133 -15.44 -8.52 1.24
N LEU A 134 -15.02 -8.11 2.44
CA LEU A 134 -14.26 -8.98 3.34
C LEU A 134 -15.07 -10.19 3.81
N GLN A 135 -16.41 -10.11 3.83
CA GLN A 135 -17.25 -11.26 4.16
C GLN A 135 -17.16 -12.34 3.08
N ALA A 136 -17.17 -11.96 1.80
CA ALA A 136 -16.97 -12.92 0.71
C ALA A 136 -15.60 -13.61 0.83
N LYS A 137 -14.56 -12.90 1.23
CA LYS A 137 -13.24 -13.49 1.49
C LYS A 137 -13.23 -14.47 2.66
N SER A 138 -14.09 -14.27 3.68
CA SER A 138 -14.23 -15.19 4.81
C SER A 138 -14.90 -16.53 4.47
N GLU A 139 -15.52 -16.65 3.28
CA GLU A 139 -16.07 -17.92 2.82
C GLU A 139 -14.98 -18.92 2.39
N HIS A 140 -13.77 -18.45 2.11
CA HIS A 140 -12.65 -19.24 1.64
C HIS A 140 -11.64 -19.60 2.74
N THR A 141 -11.63 -18.86 3.85
CA THR A 141 -10.72 -19.09 4.99
C THR A 141 -11.49 -19.02 6.31
N GLU A 142 -11.30 -20.04 7.18
CA GLU A 142 -11.97 -20.09 8.49
C GLU A 142 -11.28 -19.20 9.52
N GLU A 143 -9.98 -18.96 9.36
CA GLU A 143 -9.14 -18.22 10.30
C GLU A 143 -8.39 -17.10 9.59
N TRP A 144 -8.38 -15.92 10.22
CA TRP A 144 -7.53 -14.78 9.85
C TRP A 144 -6.47 -14.55 10.94
N ILE A 145 -5.51 -13.70 10.66
CA ILE A 145 -4.44 -13.39 11.61
C ILE A 145 -4.53 -11.92 12.00
N GLN A 146 -4.51 -11.66 13.29
CA GLN A 146 -4.38 -10.32 13.84
C GLN A 146 -2.94 -10.11 14.31
N LEU A 147 -2.25 -9.14 13.72
CA LEU A 147 -0.88 -8.77 14.02
C LEU A 147 -0.83 -7.41 14.72
N PRO A 148 -0.42 -7.33 15.99
CA PRO A 148 -0.15 -6.05 16.65
C PRO A 148 0.95 -5.28 15.92
N LEU A 149 0.69 -4.00 15.61
CA LEU A 149 1.69 -3.15 14.95
C LEU A 149 2.51 -2.37 15.99
N PRO A 150 3.82 -2.15 15.72
CA PRO A 150 4.66 -1.36 16.62
C PRO A 150 4.20 0.10 16.66
N ALA A 151 3.91 0.61 17.86
CA ALA A 151 3.41 1.97 18.04
C ALA A 151 4.36 3.03 17.45
N GLY A 152 3.84 3.89 16.58
CA GLY A 152 4.60 4.91 15.86
C GLY A 152 5.44 4.40 14.69
N LYS A 153 5.40 3.08 14.43
CA LYS A 153 6.07 2.43 13.30
C LYS A 153 5.14 1.48 12.55
N GLU A 154 3.86 1.78 12.49
CA GLU A 154 2.85 0.97 11.82
C GLU A 154 3.14 0.81 10.32
N TYR A 155 3.86 1.76 9.73
CA TYR A 155 4.37 1.70 8.35
C TYR A 155 5.31 0.52 8.07
N THR A 156 5.78 -0.19 9.11
CA THR A 156 6.61 -1.38 8.94
C THR A 156 5.81 -2.63 8.56
N ALA A 157 4.49 -2.55 8.51
CA ALA A 157 3.62 -3.68 8.16
C ALA A 157 4.03 -4.40 6.86
N PRO A 158 4.42 -3.72 5.74
CA PRO A 158 4.88 -4.40 4.54
C PRO A 158 6.19 -5.18 4.71
N LEU A 159 7.00 -4.84 5.72
CA LEU A 159 8.22 -5.60 6.04
C LEU A 159 7.88 -6.83 6.89
N MET A 160 6.87 -6.74 7.75
CA MET A 160 6.42 -7.86 8.60
C MET A 160 5.60 -8.88 7.80
N VAL A 161 4.85 -8.41 6.80
CA VAL A 161 4.10 -9.22 5.85
C VAL A 161 4.56 -8.81 4.45
N PRO A 162 5.65 -9.40 3.93
CA PRO A 162 6.30 -8.97 2.69
C PRO A 162 5.48 -9.37 1.46
N MET A 163 4.32 -8.74 1.29
CA MET A 163 3.49 -8.83 0.10
C MET A 163 3.98 -7.80 -0.94
N GLY A 164 4.18 -8.21 -2.18
CA GLY A 164 4.60 -7.34 -3.28
C GLY A 164 5.85 -7.82 -4.01
N GLY A 165 6.35 -6.98 -4.94
CA GLY A 165 7.48 -7.34 -5.80
C GLY A 165 7.09 -8.20 -7.01
N PHE A 166 5.80 -8.33 -7.30
CA PHE A 166 5.25 -9.03 -8.46
C PHE A 166 4.46 -8.06 -9.34
N ASN A 167 4.45 -8.29 -10.64
CA ASN A 167 3.79 -7.43 -11.63
C ASN A 167 4.12 -5.93 -11.39
N GLU A 168 3.10 -5.07 -11.23
CA GLU A 168 3.28 -3.66 -10.86
C GLU A 168 3.25 -3.41 -9.36
N CYS A 169 3.05 -4.44 -8.52
CA CYS A 169 3.05 -4.28 -7.08
C CYS A 169 4.46 -3.94 -6.56
N PRO A 170 4.65 -2.83 -5.86
CA PRO A 170 5.97 -2.44 -5.36
C PRO A 170 6.55 -3.46 -4.39
N ALA A 171 7.88 -3.57 -4.35
CA ALA A 171 8.56 -4.36 -3.34
C ALA A 171 8.27 -3.85 -1.92
N PRO A 172 8.25 -4.71 -0.88
CA PRO A 172 7.92 -4.36 0.50
C PRO A 172 8.68 -3.15 1.06
N LEU A 173 9.95 -3.00 0.69
CA LEU A 173 10.79 -1.86 1.08
C LEU A 173 10.22 -0.52 0.57
N LEU A 174 9.79 -0.48 -0.70
CA LEU A 174 9.22 0.73 -1.31
C LEU A 174 7.84 1.04 -0.71
N GLN A 175 7.05 0.00 -0.45
CA GLN A 175 5.76 0.14 0.23
C GLN A 175 5.95 0.75 1.63
N ALA A 176 6.87 0.20 2.45
CA ALA A 176 7.14 0.71 3.79
C ALA A 176 7.62 2.16 3.79
N SER A 177 8.44 2.56 2.80
CA SER A 177 8.88 3.95 2.63
C SER A 177 7.71 4.90 2.37
N LEU A 178 6.77 4.53 1.49
CA LEU A 178 5.58 5.35 1.22
C LEU A 178 4.59 5.34 2.39
N PHE A 179 4.40 4.20 3.04
CA PHE A 179 3.55 4.12 4.24
C PHE A 179 4.10 4.98 5.37
N GLN A 180 5.43 5.07 5.56
CA GLN A 180 6.06 5.99 6.51
C GLN A 180 5.72 7.46 6.19
N TYR A 181 5.84 7.82 4.92
CA TYR A 181 5.51 9.18 4.46
C TYR A 181 4.03 9.50 4.66
N TRP A 182 3.13 8.61 4.26
CA TRP A 182 1.69 8.81 4.42
C TRP A 182 1.25 8.73 5.88
N GLN A 183 1.87 7.88 6.70
CA GLN A 183 1.63 7.89 8.15
C GLN A 183 2.02 9.23 8.76
N THR A 184 3.15 9.81 8.37
CA THR A 184 3.60 11.12 8.88
C THR A 184 2.68 12.26 8.44
N LYS A 185 2.15 12.21 7.22
CA LYS A 185 1.38 13.31 6.62
C LYS A 185 -0.13 13.20 6.87
N TYR A 186 -0.66 12.00 6.88
CA TYR A 186 -2.10 11.74 6.92
C TYR A 186 -2.49 10.81 8.08
N GLU A 187 -1.56 10.42 8.93
CA GLU A 187 -1.78 9.41 9.97
C GLU A 187 -2.40 8.13 9.36
N ALA A 188 -1.95 7.77 8.15
CA ALA A 188 -2.42 6.62 7.41
C ALA A 188 -1.77 5.34 7.95
N ILE A 189 -2.58 4.36 8.32
CA ILE A 189 -2.14 3.14 8.99
C ILE A 189 -2.66 1.94 8.20
N PRO A 190 -1.81 0.96 7.85
CA PRO A 190 -2.27 -0.29 7.25
C PRO A 190 -3.12 -1.07 8.24
N ILE A 191 -4.30 -1.49 7.80
CA ILE A 191 -5.28 -2.19 8.64
C ILE A 191 -5.67 -3.57 8.12
N VAL A 192 -5.55 -3.81 6.80
CA VAL A 192 -5.80 -5.12 6.18
C VAL A 192 -4.76 -5.38 5.10
N VAL A 193 -4.34 -6.64 4.98
CA VAL A 193 -3.52 -7.16 3.89
C VAL A 193 -3.99 -8.54 3.48
N ASP A 194 -3.94 -8.82 2.17
CA ASP A 194 -3.96 -10.18 1.63
C ASP A 194 -2.86 -10.32 0.55
N GLU A 195 -2.92 -11.37 -0.24
CA GLU A 195 -1.93 -11.68 -1.30
C GLU A 195 -1.75 -10.58 -2.34
N SER A 196 -2.76 -9.74 -2.55
CA SER A 196 -2.83 -8.79 -3.66
C SER A 196 -3.28 -7.38 -3.26
N MET A 197 -3.61 -7.13 -1.99
CA MET A 197 -4.15 -5.84 -1.60
C MET A 197 -3.64 -5.33 -0.26
N TRP A 198 -3.71 -3.99 -0.14
CA TRP A 198 -3.62 -3.26 1.12
C TRP A 198 -4.86 -2.39 1.33
N ILE A 199 -5.33 -2.33 2.57
CA ILE A 199 -6.27 -1.29 3.02
C ILE A 199 -5.55 -0.47 4.10
N LEU A 200 -5.51 0.85 3.91
CA LEU A 200 -5.03 1.80 4.90
C LEU A 200 -6.19 2.64 5.42
N GLN A 201 -6.15 2.99 6.71
CA GLN A 201 -7.05 3.98 7.31
C GLN A 201 -6.27 5.26 7.58
N ALA A 202 -6.69 6.37 6.99
CA ALA A 202 -6.11 7.70 7.18
C ALA A 202 -6.93 8.50 8.19
N HIS A 203 -6.35 8.84 9.33
CA HIS A 203 -7.03 9.65 10.36
C HIS A 203 -7.04 11.16 10.03
N SER A 204 -6.14 11.59 9.14
CA SER A 204 -6.13 12.94 8.57
C SER A 204 -6.32 12.87 7.07
N ARG A 205 -7.10 13.80 6.52
CA ARG A 205 -7.41 13.88 5.08
C ARG A 205 -6.80 15.13 4.45
N PRO A 206 -6.54 15.15 3.12
CA PRO A 206 -6.08 16.35 2.46
C PRO A 206 -7.10 17.50 2.65
N GLN A 207 -6.58 18.68 3.02
CA GLN A 207 -7.39 19.83 3.41
C GLN A 207 -7.62 20.81 2.26
N THR A 208 -6.82 20.72 1.20
CA THR A 208 -6.91 21.56 0.01
C THR A 208 -7.00 20.72 -1.25
N ASP A 209 -7.53 21.30 -2.31
CA ASP A 209 -7.62 20.65 -3.62
C ASP A 209 -6.22 20.25 -4.14
N GLN A 210 -5.22 21.10 -3.90
CA GLN A 210 -3.85 20.81 -4.29
C GLN A 210 -3.27 19.61 -3.54
N GLU A 211 -3.51 19.51 -2.22
CA GLU A 211 -3.09 18.34 -1.43
C GLU A 211 -3.80 17.07 -1.86
N ALA A 212 -5.09 17.17 -2.21
CA ALA A 212 -5.87 16.03 -2.67
C ALA A 212 -5.38 15.52 -4.03
N LEU A 213 -5.11 16.42 -4.97
CA LEU A 213 -4.52 16.06 -6.26
C LEU A 213 -3.13 15.46 -6.10
N GLN A 214 -2.28 16.06 -5.27
CA GLN A 214 -0.96 15.51 -4.99
C GLN A 214 -1.04 14.10 -4.42
N LEU A 215 -1.93 13.84 -3.47
CA LEU A 215 -2.13 12.51 -2.89
C LEU A 215 -2.68 11.52 -3.92
N ALA A 216 -3.63 11.95 -4.76
CA ALA A 216 -4.16 11.12 -5.83
C ALA A 216 -3.07 10.71 -6.85
N GLN A 217 -2.19 11.65 -7.21
CA GLN A 217 -1.03 11.39 -8.07
C GLN A 217 -0.03 10.42 -7.42
N GLU A 218 0.22 10.58 -6.12
CA GLU A 218 1.08 9.68 -5.33
C GLU A 218 0.51 8.25 -5.32
N HIS A 219 -0.79 8.11 -5.06
CA HIS A 219 -1.47 6.83 -5.07
C HIS A 219 -1.47 6.19 -6.46
N PHE A 220 -1.67 6.99 -7.51
CA PHE A 220 -1.70 6.51 -8.88
C PHE A 220 -0.35 5.97 -9.34
N ILE A 221 0.77 6.59 -8.94
CA ILE A 221 2.11 6.05 -9.19
C ILE A 221 2.35 4.77 -8.37
N PHE A 222 1.84 4.72 -7.14
CA PHE A 222 1.99 3.55 -6.27
C PHE A 222 1.19 2.34 -6.74
N CYS A 223 -0.05 2.57 -7.17
CA CYS A 223 -0.99 1.56 -7.63
C CYS A 223 -1.93 2.17 -8.67
N SER A 224 -1.71 1.87 -9.94
CA SER A 224 -2.50 2.42 -11.05
C SER A 224 -3.98 2.00 -10.99
N TYR A 225 -4.26 0.86 -10.40
CA TYR A 225 -5.61 0.29 -10.26
C TYR A 225 -6.55 1.13 -9.38
N VAL A 226 -6.02 2.12 -8.62
CA VAL A 226 -6.87 3.05 -7.86
C VAL A 226 -7.85 3.83 -8.74
N LEU A 227 -7.56 3.98 -10.04
CA LEU A 227 -8.45 4.69 -10.97
C LEU A 227 -9.51 3.80 -11.64
N GLU A 228 -9.52 2.49 -11.44
CA GLU A 228 -10.52 1.61 -12.08
C GLU A 228 -11.97 1.93 -11.70
N SER A 229 -12.19 2.48 -10.51
CA SER A 229 -13.53 2.86 -10.04
C SER A 229 -13.86 4.33 -10.24
N PHE A 230 -12.98 5.12 -10.85
CA PHE A 230 -13.11 6.56 -11.01
C PHE A 230 -12.95 6.97 -12.48
N ASP A 231 -13.69 8.02 -12.88
CA ASP A 231 -13.60 8.55 -14.25
C ASP A 231 -12.26 9.28 -14.50
N SER A 232 -11.61 9.81 -13.44
CA SER A 232 -10.36 10.54 -13.55
C SER A 232 -9.63 10.66 -12.21
N ILE A 233 -8.38 11.10 -12.27
CA ILE A 233 -7.59 11.42 -11.08
C ILE A 233 -8.18 12.56 -10.25
N GLY A 234 -8.85 13.52 -10.89
CA GLY A 234 -9.56 14.61 -10.21
C GLY A 234 -10.78 14.12 -9.44
N GLU A 235 -11.51 13.12 -9.94
CA GLU A 235 -12.56 12.45 -9.17
C GLU A 235 -12.00 11.70 -7.97
N TYR A 236 -10.91 10.95 -8.17
CA TYR A 236 -10.24 10.23 -7.07
C TYR A 236 -9.71 11.18 -6.00
N ALA A 237 -9.15 12.34 -6.38
CA ALA A 237 -8.73 13.37 -5.44
C ALA A 237 -9.92 13.87 -4.58
N SER A 238 -11.08 14.08 -5.19
CA SER A 238 -12.32 14.47 -4.47
C SER A 238 -12.81 13.36 -3.53
N TYR A 239 -12.63 12.09 -3.89
CA TYR A 239 -12.89 10.95 -3.03
C TYR A 239 -11.99 10.97 -1.80
N LEU A 240 -10.68 11.19 -1.96
CA LEU A 240 -9.69 11.21 -0.87
C LEU A 240 -9.93 12.35 0.14
N GLN A 241 -10.54 13.47 -0.27
CA GLN A 241 -10.96 14.52 0.66
C GLN A 241 -12.11 14.08 1.59
N GLN A 242 -12.89 13.07 1.21
CA GLN A 242 -14.11 12.67 1.91
C GLN A 242 -13.97 11.36 2.65
N GLN A 243 -13.10 10.45 2.17
CA GLN A 243 -12.99 9.09 2.69
C GLN A 243 -11.69 8.89 3.48
N GLU A 244 -11.79 8.07 4.51
CA GLU A 244 -10.65 7.74 5.38
C GLU A 244 -9.97 6.43 4.99
N PHE A 245 -10.60 5.61 4.13
CA PHE A 245 -10.06 4.33 3.71
C PHE A 245 -9.47 4.42 2.32
N TRP A 246 -8.22 3.94 2.20
CA TRP A 246 -7.49 3.82 0.95
C TRP A 246 -7.35 2.36 0.62
N TYR A 247 -7.74 1.98 -0.60
CA TYR A 247 -7.72 0.62 -1.10
C TYR A 247 -6.78 0.51 -2.28
N PHE A 248 -5.76 -0.31 -2.13
CA PHE A 248 -4.79 -0.64 -3.16
C PHE A 248 -4.88 -2.13 -3.47
N TRP A 249 -4.94 -2.48 -4.73
CA TRP A 249 -4.91 -3.87 -5.14
C TRP A 249 -4.16 -4.01 -6.47
N TRP A 250 -3.59 -5.19 -6.69
CA TRP A 250 -2.83 -5.51 -7.89
C TRP A 250 -3.28 -6.87 -8.41
N ASP A 251 -3.31 -7.03 -9.79
CA ASP A 251 -3.68 -8.28 -10.47
C ASP A 251 -2.46 -9.18 -10.66
#